data_c9f2251f1a5f4b84630ce9a9ae3af611
#
_entry.id   c9f2251f1a5f4b84630ce9a9ae3af611
#
_cell.length_a   1.000
_cell.length_b   1.000
_cell.length_c   1.000
_cell.angle_alpha   90.00
_cell.angle_beta   90.00
_cell.angle_gamma   90.00
#
_symmetry.space_group_name_H-M   'P 1'
#
loop_
_entity.id
_entity.type
_entity.pdbx_description
1 polymer ?
#
loop_
_entity_poly.entity_id
_entity_poly.type
_entity_poly.pdbx_seq_one_letter_code
_entity_poly.pdbx_strand_id
1 'polypeptide(L)'
;MIERELGSWPLDLHHLREGLDSQAFAFKQSGQRLVLRVRTTGEGFQKEAMLQQRLASPALPIPAVLAWGTAAPGLYFCISKHADGVTLEDADETTVVATLDATLDVLAAIHTAGIEWTAGFGVLDEDGRAPFRTWREHLRALGAGAEQALGVVLGDQAPTLLRRYHALIRECPEERALIHRDFGSNNVLTDGIGITAVLDWDAAGCGDPLYDVGAALFWRTWLTCVDRFYERCKVRLGHLPAFAPRVLTYALAVGFAQIASSAAEGDDRQIKWDVRRCLALLAEA
;
A
#
# COMPACT_ATOMS: atom_id res chain seq x y z
N MET A 1 8.30 -25.34 12.46
CA MET A 1 7.06 -24.71 11.97
C MET A 1 6.74 -25.18 10.56
N ILE A 2 7.56 -24.93 9.52
CA ILE A 2 7.27 -25.34 8.13
C ILE A 2 6.90 -26.84 8.04
N GLU A 3 7.69 -27.72 8.63
CA GLU A 3 7.41 -29.16 8.63
C GLU A 3 6.04 -29.49 9.25
N ARG A 4 5.67 -28.80 10.32
CA ARG A 4 4.37 -28.99 10.99
C ARG A 4 3.21 -28.57 10.08
N GLU A 5 3.34 -27.46 9.39
CA GLU A 5 2.27 -26.88 8.56
C GLU A 5 2.13 -27.56 7.18
N LEU A 6 3.26 -27.99 6.61
CA LEU A 6 3.31 -28.51 5.25
C LEU A 6 3.73 -29.98 5.13
N GLY A 7 4.04 -30.64 6.27
CA GLY A 7 4.28 -32.10 6.34
C GLY A 7 5.68 -32.56 5.94
N SER A 8 6.59 -31.65 5.55
CA SER A 8 7.98 -31.98 5.23
C SER A 8 8.93 -30.81 5.42
N TRP A 9 10.24 -31.09 5.44
CA TRP A 9 11.27 -30.06 5.53
C TRP A 9 11.41 -29.25 4.24
N PRO A 10 11.68 -27.91 4.32
CA PRO A 10 11.93 -27.09 3.15
C PRO A 10 13.24 -27.49 2.47
N LEU A 11 13.27 -27.39 1.14
CA LEU A 11 14.47 -27.48 0.33
C LEU A 11 14.87 -26.10 -0.19
N ASP A 12 16.14 -25.88 -0.42
CA ASP A 12 16.68 -24.63 -1.00
C ASP A 12 16.23 -23.35 -0.28
N LEU A 13 16.15 -23.40 1.06
CA LEU A 13 15.75 -22.24 1.87
C LEU A 13 16.83 -21.15 1.76
N HIS A 14 16.43 -19.99 1.26
CA HIS A 14 17.30 -18.82 1.16
C HIS A 14 16.54 -17.54 1.48
N HIS A 15 17.27 -16.56 2.01
CA HIS A 15 16.74 -15.26 2.38
C HIS A 15 16.41 -14.44 1.13
N LEU A 16 15.25 -13.80 1.11
CA LEU A 16 14.89 -12.80 0.12
C LEU A 16 15.28 -11.40 0.63
N ARG A 17 15.29 -10.40 -0.25
CA ARG A 17 15.45 -9.01 0.16
C ARG A 17 14.42 -8.67 1.24
N GLU A 18 14.86 -8.10 2.34
CA GLU A 18 13.99 -7.75 3.47
C GLU A 18 13.03 -6.62 3.10
N GLY A 19 11.76 -6.78 3.50
CA GLY A 19 10.83 -5.66 3.66
C GLY A 19 11.09 -4.94 4.99
N LEU A 20 10.45 -3.82 5.22
CA LEU A 20 10.61 -3.05 6.47
C LEU A 20 10.07 -3.82 7.69
N ASP A 21 8.98 -4.57 7.53
CA ASP A 21 8.21 -5.16 8.65
C ASP A 21 8.35 -6.68 8.79
N SER A 22 8.96 -7.38 7.83
CA SER A 22 9.07 -8.84 7.86
C SER A 22 10.35 -9.35 7.23
N GLN A 23 10.88 -10.46 7.77
CA GLN A 23 11.89 -11.26 7.10
C GLN A 23 11.22 -12.24 6.15
N ALA A 24 11.71 -12.33 4.92
CA ALA A 24 11.18 -13.20 3.88
C ALA A 24 12.20 -14.24 3.43
N PHE A 25 11.75 -15.47 3.23
CA PHE A 25 12.57 -16.61 2.79
C PHE A 25 11.85 -17.33 1.66
N ALA A 26 12.54 -17.56 0.55
CA ALA A 26 12.05 -18.48 -0.47
C ALA A 26 12.56 -19.89 -0.19
N PHE A 27 11.75 -20.88 -0.53
CA PHE A 27 12.09 -22.30 -0.41
C PHE A 27 11.27 -23.16 -1.38
N LYS A 28 11.71 -24.40 -1.56
CA LYS A 28 10.96 -25.39 -2.34
C LYS A 28 10.38 -26.46 -1.43
N GLN A 29 9.16 -26.89 -1.76
CA GLN A 29 8.50 -28.01 -1.10
C GLN A 29 7.54 -28.71 -2.04
N SER A 30 7.62 -30.05 -2.13
CA SER A 30 6.78 -30.88 -3.02
C SER A 30 6.75 -30.34 -4.47
N GLY A 31 7.87 -29.86 -4.98
CA GLY A 31 8.01 -29.29 -6.33
C GLY A 31 7.46 -27.87 -6.51
N GLN A 32 6.92 -27.25 -5.46
CA GLN A 32 6.40 -25.88 -5.50
C GLN A 32 7.42 -24.89 -4.92
N ARG A 33 7.51 -23.69 -5.48
CA ARG A 33 8.22 -22.57 -4.88
C ARG A 33 7.30 -21.81 -3.94
N LEU A 34 7.75 -21.60 -2.72
CA LEU A 34 6.99 -20.96 -1.64
C LEU A 34 7.81 -19.82 -1.01
N VAL A 35 7.10 -18.91 -0.35
CA VAL A 35 7.69 -17.82 0.44
C VAL A 35 7.19 -17.96 1.87
N LEU A 36 8.11 -17.97 2.82
CA LEU A 36 7.86 -17.81 4.24
C LEU A 36 8.16 -16.36 4.62
N ARG A 37 7.19 -15.67 5.19
CA ARG A 37 7.39 -14.38 5.87
C ARG A 37 7.24 -14.56 7.37
N VAL A 38 8.11 -13.89 8.12
CA VAL A 38 8.12 -13.95 9.60
C VAL A 38 8.23 -12.53 10.14
N ARG A 39 7.42 -12.21 11.17
CA ARG A 39 7.42 -10.90 11.83
C ARG A 39 7.02 -11.01 13.30
N THR A 40 7.26 -9.96 14.07
CA THR A 40 6.96 -9.89 15.50
C THR A 40 5.53 -9.46 15.83
N THR A 41 4.78 -8.96 14.83
CA THR A 41 3.36 -8.61 14.96
C THR A 41 2.49 -9.60 14.18
N GLY A 42 1.38 -10.07 14.76
CA GLY A 42 0.47 -11.04 14.11
C GLY A 42 -0.54 -10.40 13.15
N GLU A 43 -0.71 -9.10 13.25
CA GLU A 43 -1.63 -8.33 12.42
C GLU A 43 -1.23 -8.39 10.95
N GLY A 44 -2.21 -8.46 10.05
CA GLY A 44 -2.04 -8.40 8.60
C GLY A 44 -1.98 -9.75 7.90
N PHE A 45 -1.33 -10.79 8.41
CA PHE A 45 -1.30 -12.10 7.73
C PHE A 45 -2.69 -12.74 7.62
N GLN A 46 -3.51 -12.61 8.66
CA GLN A 46 -4.91 -13.06 8.62
C GLN A 46 -5.72 -12.24 7.61
N LYS A 47 -5.57 -10.91 7.62
CA LYS A 47 -6.22 -10.03 6.66
C LYS A 47 -5.80 -10.34 5.22
N GLU A 48 -4.51 -10.54 4.97
CA GLU A 48 -4.01 -10.93 3.65
C GLU A 48 -4.62 -12.25 3.17
N ALA A 49 -4.68 -13.26 4.04
CA ALA A 49 -5.32 -14.53 3.71
C ALA A 49 -6.81 -14.36 3.38
N MET A 50 -7.52 -13.55 4.14
CA MET A 50 -8.93 -13.24 3.91
C MET A 50 -9.12 -12.49 2.58
N LEU A 51 -8.32 -11.47 2.29
CA LEU A 51 -8.37 -10.72 1.03
C LEU A 51 -8.03 -11.62 -0.15
N GLN A 52 -6.99 -12.45 -0.03
CA GLN A 52 -6.60 -13.38 -1.07
C GLN A 52 -7.75 -14.35 -1.43
N GLN A 53 -8.40 -14.94 -0.43
CA GLN A 53 -9.52 -15.87 -0.67
C GLN A 53 -10.72 -15.21 -1.37
N ARG A 54 -10.97 -13.93 -1.08
CA ARG A 54 -12.13 -13.22 -1.60
C ARG A 54 -11.91 -12.57 -2.96
N LEU A 55 -10.69 -12.16 -3.26
CA LEU A 55 -10.40 -11.21 -4.34
C LEU A 55 -9.49 -11.77 -5.41
N ALA A 56 -8.65 -12.77 -5.09
CA ALA A 56 -7.69 -13.30 -6.06
C ALA A 56 -8.38 -13.85 -7.32
N SER A 57 -7.92 -13.36 -8.44
CA SER A 57 -8.43 -13.73 -9.77
C SER A 57 -7.32 -13.54 -10.81
N PRO A 58 -7.51 -14.00 -12.06
CA PRO A 58 -6.55 -13.67 -13.12
C PRO A 58 -6.36 -12.17 -13.37
N ALA A 59 -7.37 -11.33 -13.09
CA ALA A 59 -7.29 -9.88 -13.22
C ALA A 59 -6.70 -9.21 -11.98
N LEU A 60 -6.69 -9.87 -10.82
CA LEU A 60 -6.12 -9.41 -9.58
C LEU A 60 -5.25 -10.53 -8.97
N PRO A 61 -3.99 -10.65 -9.40
CA PRO A 61 -3.10 -11.74 -9.00
C PRO A 61 -2.57 -11.51 -7.58
N ILE A 62 -3.21 -12.12 -6.59
CA ILE A 62 -2.75 -12.15 -5.20
C ILE A 62 -2.19 -13.54 -4.93
N PRO A 63 -0.92 -13.69 -4.48
CA PRO A 63 -0.33 -14.98 -4.20
C PRO A 63 -1.13 -15.78 -3.17
N ALA A 64 -1.40 -17.05 -3.46
CA ALA A 64 -2.19 -17.88 -2.57
C ALA A 64 -1.49 -18.07 -1.23
N VAL A 65 -2.17 -17.71 -0.13
CA VAL A 65 -1.75 -17.98 1.24
C VAL A 65 -2.10 -19.44 1.57
N LEU A 66 -1.10 -20.24 1.97
CA LEU A 66 -1.24 -21.65 2.28
C LEU A 66 -1.38 -21.91 3.77
N ALA A 67 -0.66 -21.14 4.58
CA ALA A 67 -0.72 -21.22 6.04
C ALA A 67 -0.27 -19.90 6.66
N TRP A 68 -0.85 -19.56 7.79
CA TRP A 68 -0.41 -18.43 8.63
C TRP A 68 -0.70 -18.75 10.10
N GLY A 69 0.00 -18.09 11.03
CA GLY A 69 -0.23 -18.30 12.44
C GLY A 69 0.98 -17.92 13.29
N THR A 70 1.03 -18.49 14.50
CA THR A 70 2.10 -18.25 15.48
C THR A 70 3.18 -19.32 15.35
N ALA A 71 4.41 -18.90 15.09
CA ALA A 71 5.59 -19.79 15.06
C ALA A 71 6.14 -20.03 16.47
N ALA A 72 6.19 -18.98 17.30
CA ALA A 72 6.58 -18.97 18.71
C ALA A 72 5.92 -17.77 19.41
N PRO A 73 5.92 -17.65 20.74
CA PRO A 73 5.43 -16.46 21.43
C PRO A 73 6.06 -15.17 20.87
N GLY A 74 5.23 -14.25 20.38
CA GLY A 74 5.68 -13.00 19.76
C GLY A 74 6.31 -13.15 18.37
N LEU A 75 6.18 -14.31 17.73
CA LEU A 75 6.69 -14.56 16.39
C LEU A 75 5.60 -15.19 15.52
N TYR A 76 5.23 -14.51 14.44
CA TYR A 76 4.16 -14.91 13.54
C TYR A 76 4.72 -15.24 12.15
N PHE A 77 4.01 -16.06 11.41
CA PHE A 77 4.42 -16.50 10.07
C PHE A 77 3.27 -16.49 9.07
N CYS A 78 3.63 -16.33 7.82
CA CYS A 78 2.77 -16.58 6.66
C CYS A 78 3.55 -17.35 5.60
N ILE A 79 2.95 -18.41 5.06
CA ILE A 79 3.47 -19.18 3.94
C ILE A 79 2.57 -18.94 2.76
N SER A 80 3.11 -18.43 1.67
CA SER A 80 2.40 -18.18 0.42
C SER A 80 3.10 -18.83 -0.77
N LYS A 81 2.38 -18.96 -1.89
CA LYS A 81 3.01 -19.31 -3.16
C LYS A 81 3.97 -18.21 -3.58
N HIS A 82 5.12 -18.62 -4.11
CA HIS A 82 6.05 -17.70 -4.73
C HIS A 82 5.47 -17.19 -6.06
N ALA A 83 5.45 -15.88 -6.23
CA ALA A 83 5.12 -15.26 -7.51
C ALA A 83 6.39 -15.10 -8.35
N ASP A 84 6.27 -15.33 -9.66
CA ASP A 84 7.38 -15.17 -10.60
C ASP A 84 7.44 -13.72 -11.09
N GLY A 85 8.64 -13.25 -11.41
CA GLY A 85 8.89 -11.91 -11.89
C GLY A 85 9.80 -11.09 -10.98
N VAL A 86 9.90 -9.81 -11.29
CA VAL A 86 10.64 -8.81 -10.52
C VAL A 86 9.70 -7.70 -10.10
N THR A 87 10.02 -6.97 -9.05
CA THR A 87 9.25 -5.77 -8.66
C THR A 87 9.41 -4.68 -9.73
N LEU A 88 8.44 -3.78 -9.84
CA LEU A 88 8.58 -2.63 -10.75
C LEU A 88 9.77 -1.74 -10.36
N GLU A 89 10.20 -1.77 -9.09
CA GLU A 89 11.40 -1.06 -8.62
C GLU A 89 12.69 -1.66 -9.17
N ASP A 90 12.77 -3.00 -9.26
CA ASP A 90 13.95 -3.72 -9.75
C ASP A 90 13.92 -3.94 -11.27
N ALA A 91 12.78 -3.66 -11.92
CA ALA A 91 12.64 -3.76 -13.37
C ALA A 91 13.36 -2.61 -14.09
N ASP A 92 13.87 -2.88 -15.29
CA ASP A 92 14.41 -1.82 -16.13
C ASP A 92 13.31 -0.88 -16.66
N GLU A 93 13.69 0.32 -17.11
CA GLU A 93 12.76 1.33 -17.59
C GLU A 93 11.91 0.83 -18.77
N THR A 94 12.47 0.01 -19.65
CA THR A 94 11.74 -0.54 -20.80
C THR A 94 10.62 -1.46 -20.35
N THR A 95 10.90 -2.33 -19.40
CA THR A 95 9.93 -3.23 -18.76
C THR A 95 8.86 -2.45 -18.03
N VAL A 96 9.22 -1.44 -17.22
CA VAL A 96 8.27 -0.56 -16.53
C VAL A 96 7.32 0.08 -17.53
N VAL A 97 7.83 0.72 -18.60
CA VAL A 97 7.00 1.39 -19.59
C VAL A 97 6.09 0.40 -20.33
N ALA A 98 6.58 -0.78 -20.68
CA ALA A 98 5.80 -1.79 -21.38
C ALA A 98 4.62 -2.33 -20.54
N THR A 99 4.76 -2.33 -19.20
CA THR A 99 3.76 -2.90 -18.28
C THR A 99 2.86 -1.88 -17.59
N LEU A 100 3.00 -0.57 -17.89
CA LEU A 100 2.20 0.49 -17.26
C LEU A 100 0.69 0.30 -17.42
N ASP A 101 0.22 -0.11 -18.60
CA ASP A 101 -1.21 -0.33 -18.83
C ASP A 101 -1.71 -1.55 -18.06
N ALA A 102 -0.94 -2.63 -18.03
CA ALA A 102 -1.26 -3.81 -17.21
C ALA A 102 -1.28 -3.47 -15.70
N THR A 103 -0.37 -2.62 -15.24
CA THR A 103 -0.35 -2.12 -13.84
C THR A 103 -1.63 -1.35 -13.52
N LEU A 104 -2.09 -0.48 -14.43
CA LEU A 104 -3.34 0.25 -14.27
C LEU A 104 -4.58 -0.63 -14.37
N ASP A 105 -4.54 -1.69 -15.18
CA ASP A 105 -5.65 -2.65 -15.27
C ASP A 105 -5.80 -3.43 -13.96
N VAL A 106 -4.69 -3.82 -13.34
CA VAL A 106 -4.70 -4.45 -12.00
C VAL A 106 -5.18 -3.46 -10.93
N LEU A 107 -4.74 -2.20 -10.96
CA LEU A 107 -5.26 -1.18 -10.04
C LEU A 107 -6.78 -0.99 -10.22
N ALA A 108 -7.27 -0.97 -11.45
CA ALA A 108 -8.70 -0.90 -11.73
C ALA A 108 -9.45 -2.13 -11.21
N ALA A 109 -8.85 -3.33 -11.30
CA ALA A 109 -9.43 -4.54 -10.73
C ALA A 109 -9.53 -4.48 -9.21
N ILE A 110 -8.55 -3.87 -8.51
CA ILE A 110 -8.65 -3.57 -7.07
C ILE A 110 -9.84 -2.66 -6.81
N HIS A 111 -9.91 -1.52 -7.48
CA HIS A 111 -10.93 -0.50 -7.25
C HIS A 111 -12.36 -0.94 -7.61
N THR A 112 -12.52 -1.91 -8.49
CA THR A 112 -13.82 -2.47 -8.89
C THR A 112 -14.16 -3.80 -8.20
N ALA A 113 -13.32 -4.27 -7.29
CA ALA A 113 -13.59 -5.49 -6.52
C ALA A 113 -14.86 -5.34 -5.68
N GLY A 114 -15.66 -6.41 -5.58
CA GLY A 114 -16.86 -6.42 -4.74
C GLY A 114 -16.49 -6.30 -3.26
N ILE A 115 -17.06 -5.30 -2.59
CA ILE A 115 -16.78 -4.96 -1.19
C ILE A 115 -18.01 -4.98 -0.29
N GLU A 116 -19.09 -5.64 -0.70
CA GLU A 116 -20.36 -5.73 0.03
C GLU A 116 -20.20 -6.37 1.41
N TRP A 117 -19.17 -7.18 1.57
CA TRP A 117 -18.78 -7.85 2.81
C TRP A 117 -18.01 -6.95 3.78
N THR A 118 -17.64 -5.73 3.39
CA THR A 118 -16.86 -4.80 4.20
C THR A 118 -17.74 -3.67 4.77
N ALA A 119 -17.26 -3.01 5.82
CA ALA A 119 -17.95 -1.85 6.42
C ALA A 119 -16.97 -0.73 6.79
N GLY A 120 -17.45 0.53 6.76
CA GLY A 120 -16.66 1.69 7.16
C GLY A 120 -15.65 2.16 6.12
N PHE A 121 -14.81 3.11 6.52
CA PHE A 121 -13.76 3.75 5.73
C PHE A 121 -12.41 3.72 6.45
N GLY A 122 -11.31 3.68 5.69
CA GLY A 122 -9.96 3.55 6.22
C GLY A 122 -9.44 2.13 6.11
N VAL A 123 -8.42 1.78 6.90
CA VAL A 123 -7.79 0.44 6.90
C VAL A 123 -8.78 -0.60 7.39
N LEU A 124 -8.90 -1.71 6.68
CA LEU A 124 -9.71 -2.85 7.11
C LEU A 124 -9.00 -3.66 8.19
N ASP A 125 -9.77 -4.19 9.13
CA ASP A 125 -9.35 -5.27 10.00
C ASP A 125 -9.54 -6.65 9.33
N GLU A 126 -9.26 -7.73 10.05
CA GLU A 126 -9.41 -9.11 9.58
C GLU A 126 -10.87 -9.56 9.36
N ASP A 127 -11.83 -8.81 9.90
CA ASP A 127 -13.27 -9.03 9.69
C ASP A 127 -13.84 -8.20 8.53
N GLY A 128 -13.02 -7.37 7.87
CA GLY A 128 -13.44 -6.47 6.80
C GLY A 128 -14.11 -5.20 7.28
N ARG A 129 -13.83 -4.76 8.51
CA ARG A 129 -14.36 -3.52 9.08
C ARG A 129 -13.28 -2.45 9.11
N ALA A 130 -13.66 -1.22 8.80
CA ALA A 130 -12.81 -0.04 8.94
C ALA A 130 -13.40 0.92 10.00
N PRO A 131 -12.54 1.69 10.70
CA PRO A 131 -12.95 2.38 11.94
C PRO A 131 -13.79 3.63 11.73
N PHE A 132 -13.82 4.24 10.53
CA PHE A 132 -14.48 5.51 10.29
C PHE A 132 -15.83 5.35 9.60
N ARG A 133 -16.77 6.21 9.92
CA ARG A 133 -18.11 6.22 9.32
C ARG A 133 -18.13 6.90 7.96
N THR A 134 -17.21 7.85 7.74
CA THR A 134 -17.08 8.60 6.50
C THR A 134 -15.62 8.69 6.06
N TRP A 135 -15.41 8.83 4.75
CA TRP A 135 -14.08 9.01 4.20
C TRP A 135 -13.40 10.29 4.71
N ARG A 136 -14.17 11.36 4.81
CA ARG A 136 -13.66 12.64 5.32
C ARG A 136 -13.27 12.59 6.80
N GLU A 137 -13.92 11.76 7.63
CA GLU A 137 -13.48 11.51 9.01
C GLU A 137 -12.11 10.85 9.03
N HIS A 138 -11.91 9.81 8.20
CA HIS A 138 -10.61 9.16 8.07
C HIS A 138 -9.51 10.15 7.66
N LEU A 139 -9.74 10.93 6.60
CA LEU A 139 -8.76 11.93 6.14
C LEU A 139 -8.41 12.96 7.23
N ARG A 140 -9.40 13.46 7.98
CA ARG A 140 -9.15 14.37 9.11
C ARG A 140 -8.30 13.72 10.21
N ALA A 141 -8.55 12.45 10.51
CA ALA A 141 -7.79 11.71 11.50
C ALA A 141 -6.30 11.59 11.12
N LEU A 142 -5.98 11.40 9.83
CA LEU A 142 -4.61 11.40 9.34
C LEU A 142 -3.91 12.75 9.58
N GLY A 143 -4.61 13.86 9.30
CA GLY A 143 -4.09 15.20 9.59
C GLY A 143 -3.85 15.44 11.09
N ALA A 144 -4.79 15.02 11.93
CA ALA A 144 -4.67 15.13 13.39
C ALA A 144 -3.52 14.29 13.95
N GLY A 145 -3.29 13.08 13.39
CA GLY A 145 -2.17 12.21 13.78
C GLY A 145 -0.78 12.85 13.53
N ALA A 146 -0.66 13.67 12.50
CA ALA A 146 0.59 14.36 12.15
C ALA A 146 0.80 15.70 12.89
N GLU A 147 -0.24 16.26 13.53
CA GLU A 147 -0.26 17.64 14.01
C GLU A 147 0.91 17.98 14.95
N GLN A 148 1.21 17.10 15.89
CA GLN A 148 2.30 17.32 16.86
C GLN A 148 3.66 17.37 16.14
N ALA A 149 3.96 16.42 15.27
CA ALA A 149 5.23 16.36 14.54
C ALA A 149 5.37 17.55 13.56
N LEU A 150 4.26 17.93 12.90
CA LEU A 150 4.21 19.13 12.07
C LEU A 150 4.51 20.40 12.90
N GLY A 151 3.96 20.51 14.11
CA GLY A 151 4.23 21.62 15.03
C GLY A 151 5.70 21.73 15.41
N VAL A 152 6.37 20.61 15.66
CA VAL A 152 7.82 20.57 15.95
C VAL A 152 8.65 21.05 14.77
N VAL A 153 8.32 20.66 13.54
CA VAL A 153 9.13 20.98 12.34
C VAL A 153 8.80 22.35 11.76
N LEU A 154 7.53 22.76 11.76
CA LEU A 154 7.05 23.97 11.06
C LEU A 154 6.68 25.13 12.00
N GLY A 155 6.58 24.88 13.32
CA GLY A 155 6.15 25.90 14.27
C GLY A 155 4.81 26.52 13.85
N ASP A 156 4.75 27.84 13.80
CA ASP A 156 3.55 28.63 13.48
C ASP A 156 3.00 28.39 12.06
N GLN A 157 3.72 27.69 11.18
CA GLN A 157 3.25 27.37 9.84
C GLN A 157 2.39 26.09 9.80
N ALA A 158 2.51 25.18 10.78
CA ALA A 158 1.77 23.93 10.84
C ALA A 158 0.24 24.12 10.77
N PRO A 159 -0.39 25.05 11.53
CA PRO A 159 -1.83 25.29 11.42
C PRO A 159 -2.27 25.77 10.03
N THR A 160 -1.40 26.48 9.30
CA THR A 160 -1.71 26.93 7.93
C THR A 160 -1.74 25.75 6.95
N LEU A 161 -0.78 24.83 7.05
CA LEU A 161 -0.76 23.60 6.26
C LEU A 161 -2.03 22.76 6.52
N LEU A 162 -2.36 22.54 7.78
CA LEU A 162 -3.55 21.77 8.16
C LEU A 162 -4.85 22.43 7.70
N ARG A 163 -4.98 23.75 7.79
CA ARG A 163 -6.16 24.48 7.25
C ARG A 163 -6.32 24.27 5.75
N ARG A 164 -5.23 24.35 4.97
CA ARG A 164 -5.26 24.08 3.52
C ARG A 164 -5.70 22.64 3.23
N TYR A 165 -5.14 21.66 3.93
CA TYR A 165 -5.54 20.27 3.84
C TYR A 165 -7.03 20.08 4.16
N HIS A 166 -7.52 20.64 5.25
CA HIS A 166 -8.94 20.56 5.62
C HIS A 166 -9.87 21.22 4.59
N ALA A 167 -9.41 22.26 3.90
CA ALA A 167 -10.17 22.85 2.81
C ALA A 167 -10.28 21.89 1.61
N LEU A 168 -9.18 21.21 1.25
CA LEU A 168 -9.14 20.24 0.17
C LEU A 168 -10.01 18.99 0.44
N ILE A 169 -10.10 18.53 1.68
CA ILE A 169 -10.96 17.39 2.06
C ILE A 169 -12.42 17.60 1.62
N ARG A 170 -12.90 18.84 1.51
CA ARG A 170 -14.27 19.13 1.07
C ARG A 170 -14.56 18.68 -0.36
N GLU A 171 -13.53 18.64 -1.21
CA GLU A 171 -13.63 18.19 -2.61
C GLU A 171 -13.64 16.66 -2.74
N CYS A 172 -13.31 15.93 -1.65
CA CYS A 172 -13.28 14.47 -1.65
C CYS A 172 -14.71 13.91 -1.54
N PRO A 173 -15.12 12.99 -2.43
CA PRO A 173 -16.41 12.32 -2.33
C PRO A 173 -16.42 11.30 -1.18
N GLU A 174 -17.60 10.84 -0.81
CA GLU A 174 -17.80 9.70 0.10
C GLU A 174 -17.92 8.40 -0.74
N GLU A 175 -17.07 8.26 -1.75
CA GLU A 175 -16.98 7.03 -2.53
C GLU A 175 -16.32 5.94 -1.72
N ARG A 176 -16.74 4.69 -1.98
CA ARG A 176 -16.27 3.54 -1.24
C ARG A 176 -15.92 2.42 -2.21
N ALA A 177 -14.63 2.24 -2.43
CA ALA A 177 -14.03 1.14 -3.17
C ALA A 177 -12.96 0.48 -2.29
N LEU A 178 -12.51 -0.71 -2.67
CA LEU A 178 -11.28 -1.26 -2.14
C LEU A 178 -10.11 -0.43 -2.64
N ILE A 179 -9.19 -0.08 -1.76
CA ILE A 179 -7.93 0.60 -2.07
C ILE A 179 -6.78 -0.17 -1.44
N HIS A 180 -5.67 -0.27 -2.16
CA HIS A 180 -4.48 -0.97 -1.66
C HIS A 180 -3.74 -0.16 -0.60
N ARG A 181 -3.67 1.16 -0.79
CA ARG A 181 -3.02 2.18 0.05
C ARG A 181 -1.50 2.16 0.02
N ASP A 182 -0.91 1.06 -0.44
CA ASP A 182 0.52 0.89 -0.68
C ASP A 182 0.79 0.24 -2.05
N PHE A 183 -0.01 0.63 -3.06
CA PHE A 183 0.16 0.18 -4.44
C PHE A 183 1.36 0.88 -5.05
N GLY A 184 2.50 0.27 -4.94
CA GLY A 184 3.78 0.87 -5.31
C GLY A 184 4.73 -0.10 -5.99
N SER A 185 5.89 0.42 -6.32
CA SER A 185 6.95 -0.20 -7.09
C SER A 185 7.46 -1.53 -6.50
N ASN A 186 7.50 -1.64 -5.17
CA ASN A 186 7.98 -2.81 -4.44
C ASN A 186 6.90 -3.89 -4.23
N ASN A 187 5.61 -3.54 -4.38
CA ASN A 187 4.47 -4.43 -4.14
C ASN A 187 3.80 -4.96 -5.41
N VAL A 188 4.29 -4.57 -6.58
CA VAL A 188 3.78 -5.03 -7.88
C VAL A 188 4.87 -5.75 -8.64
N LEU A 189 4.64 -7.04 -8.97
CA LEU A 189 5.58 -7.88 -9.70
C LEU A 189 5.16 -8.03 -11.15
N THR A 190 6.16 -8.06 -12.03
CA THR A 190 5.99 -8.26 -13.48
C THR A 190 6.96 -9.29 -14.03
N ASP A 191 6.54 -10.01 -15.07
CA ASP A 191 7.38 -10.86 -15.92
C ASP A 191 7.87 -10.14 -17.19
N GLY A 192 7.58 -8.83 -17.29
CA GLY A 192 7.89 -8.01 -18.47
C GLY A 192 6.77 -7.97 -19.51
N ILE A 193 5.72 -8.77 -19.37
CA ILE A 193 4.55 -8.82 -20.25
C ILE A 193 3.30 -8.35 -19.52
N GLY A 194 3.09 -8.82 -18.29
CA GLY A 194 1.96 -8.52 -17.45
C GLY A 194 2.34 -8.42 -15.99
N ILE A 195 1.33 -8.21 -15.15
CA ILE A 195 1.51 -8.19 -13.70
C ILE A 195 1.24 -9.59 -13.16
N THR A 196 2.24 -10.14 -12.47
CA THR A 196 2.21 -11.51 -11.94
C THR A 196 1.77 -11.59 -10.49
N ALA A 197 1.94 -10.51 -9.73
CA ALA A 197 1.47 -10.43 -8.34
C ALA A 197 1.29 -8.99 -7.86
N VAL A 198 0.34 -8.84 -6.93
CA VAL A 198 0.24 -7.70 -6.01
C VAL A 198 0.44 -8.22 -4.60
N LEU A 199 1.43 -7.65 -3.91
CA LEU A 199 1.89 -8.04 -2.59
C LEU A 199 1.48 -7.01 -1.54
N ASP A 200 1.63 -7.37 -0.27
CA ASP A 200 1.51 -6.51 0.90
C ASP A 200 0.17 -5.77 1.03
N TRP A 201 -0.83 -6.53 1.46
CA TRP A 201 -2.20 -6.06 1.64
C TRP A 201 -2.48 -5.52 3.07
N ASP A 202 -1.45 -5.34 3.90
CA ASP A 202 -1.61 -4.90 5.28
C ASP A 202 -2.28 -3.54 5.42
N ALA A 203 -1.96 -2.61 4.51
CA ALA A 203 -2.56 -1.30 4.49
C ALA A 203 -3.95 -1.25 3.82
N ALA A 204 -4.38 -2.33 3.15
CA ALA A 204 -5.61 -2.34 2.36
C ALA A 204 -6.83 -1.86 3.15
N GLY A 205 -7.67 -1.09 2.48
CA GLY A 205 -8.79 -0.42 3.11
C GLY A 205 -9.92 -0.08 2.15
N CYS A 206 -10.89 0.68 2.65
CA CYS A 206 -11.99 1.21 1.86
C CYS A 206 -11.96 2.73 1.83
N GLY A 207 -12.10 3.30 0.64
CA GLY A 207 -12.10 4.74 0.40
C GLY A 207 -12.24 5.13 -1.06
N ASP A 208 -11.89 6.36 -1.36
CA ASP A 208 -11.87 6.86 -2.74
C ASP A 208 -10.75 6.20 -3.55
N PRO A 209 -11.03 5.60 -4.72
CA PRO A 209 -10.03 4.97 -5.59
C PRO A 209 -8.81 5.83 -5.92
N LEU A 210 -8.98 7.15 -6.02
CA LEU A 210 -7.87 8.07 -6.30
C LEU A 210 -6.85 8.18 -5.16
N TYR A 211 -7.09 7.53 -4.00
CA TYR A 211 -6.11 7.48 -2.92
C TYR A 211 -4.80 6.81 -3.35
N ASP A 212 -4.87 5.70 -4.08
CA ASP A 212 -3.69 5.00 -4.59
C ASP A 212 -2.91 5.84 -5.61
N VAL A 213 -3.62 6.68 -6.39
CA VAL A 213 -2.99 7.67 -7.29
C VAL A 213 -2.33 8.80 -6.48
N GLY A 214 -2.94 9.22 -5.36
CA GLY A 214 -2.35 10.18 -4.42
C GLY A 214 -1.07 9.64 -3.77
N ALA A 215 -1.01 8.36 -3.43
CA ALA A 215 0.19 7.71 -2.95
C ALA A 215 1.30 7.76 -4.02
N ALA A 216 0.97 7.44 -5.28
CA ALA A 216 1.93 7.57 -6.38
C ALA A 216 2.42 9.03 -6.56
N LEU A 217 1.54 10.03 -6.45
CA LEU A 217 1.95 11.45 -6.50
C LEU A 217 2.91 11.81 -5.37
N PHE A 218 2.69 11.31 -4.14
CA PHE A 218 3.57 11.57 -3.01
C PHE A 218 4.97 11.02 -3.25
N TRP A 219 5.08 9.75 -3.69
CA TRP A 219 6.34 9.03 -3.85
C TRP A 219 7.04 9.21 -5.20
N ARG A 220 6.42 9.86 -6.20
CA ARG A 220 6.95 9.98 -7.58
C ARG A 220 8.38 10.53 -7.69
N THR A 221 8.80 11.38 -6.74
CA THR A 221 10.14 11.95 -6.72
C THR A 221 11.19 11.01 -6.15
N TRP A 222 10.78 9.87 -5.61
CA TRP A 222 11.68 8.87 -5.03
C TRP A 222 12.18 7.88 -6.08
N LEU A 223 11.28 7.39 -6.96
CA LEU A 223 11.57 6.37 -7.96
C LEU A 223 10.99 6.73 -9.33
N THR A 224 11.78 6.52 -10.39
CA THR A 224 11.33 6.79 -11.78
C THR A 224 10.12 5.94 -12.17
N CYS A 225 10.04 4.68 -11.75
CA CYS A 225 8.88 3.82 -12.04
C CYS A 225 7.58 4.38 -11.46
N VAL A 226 7.62 4.96 -10.26
CA VAL A 226 6.45 5.61 -9.63
C VAL A 226 6.06 6.88 -10.37
N ASP A 227 7.04 7.67 -10.85
CA ASP A 227 6.77 8.85 -11.68
C ASP A 227 6.09 8.46 -12.99
N ARG A 228 6.60 7.45 -13.69
CA ARG A 228 5.99 6.92 -14.94
C ARG A 228 4.57 6.42 -14.69
N PHE A 229 4.36 5.69 -13.61
CA PHE A 229 3.04 5.21 -13.22
C PHE A 229 2.08 6.37 -12.94
N TYR A 230 2.48 7.38 -12.15
CA TYR A 230 1.66 8.56 -11.87
C TYR A 230 1.28 9.33 -13.14
N GLU A 231 2.23 9.58 -14.05
CA GLU A 231 1.94 10.25 -15.31
C GLU A 231 0.93 9.44 -16.17
N ARG A 232 1.03 8.11 -16.16
CA ARG A 232 0.06 7.25 -16.84
C ARG A 232 -1.32 7.31 -16.18
N CYS A 233 -1.39 7.36 -14.83
CA CYS A 233 -2.64 7.59 -14.10
C CYS A 233 -3.31 8.90 -14.51
N LYS A 234 -2.56 9.99 -14.65
CA LYS A 234 -3.08 11.28 -15.10
C LYS A 234 -3.72 11.18 -16.48
N VAL A 235 -3.08 10.49 -17.41
CA VAL A 235 -3.63 10.30 -18.77
C VAL A 235 -4.94 9.51 -18.71
N ARG A 236 -4.99 8.42 -17.94
CA ARG A 236 -6.14 7.51 -17.92
C ARG A 236 -7.30 8.03 -17.06
N LEU A 237 -7.02 8.67 -15.92
CA LEU A 237 -7.99 9.04 -14.89
C LEU A 237 -8.22 10.55 -14.73
N GLY A 238 -7.41 11.39 -15.38
CA GLY A 238 -7.46 12.84 -15.22
C GLY A 238 -8.78 13.51 -15.63
N HIS A 239 -9.65 12.79 -16.34
CA HIS A 239 -11.00 13.24 -16.70
C HIS A 239 -12.01 13.10 -15.55
N LEU A 240 -11.67 12.39 -14.47
CA LEU A 240 -12.57 12.21 -13.33
C LEU A 240 -12.83 13.53 -12.59
N PRO A 241 -14.06 13.73 -12.03
CA PRO A 241 -14.40 14.94 -11.32
C PRO A 241 -13.43 15.28 -10.20
N ALA A 242 -12.98 16.53 -10.14
CA ALA A 242 -12.05 17.05 -9.15
C ALA A 242 -10.76 16.19 -9.00
N PHE A 243 -10.26 15.59 -10.10
CA PHE A 243 -9.09 14.72 -10.08
C PHE A 243 -7.90 15.38 -9.37
N ALA A 244 -7.47 16.56 -9.79
CA ALA A 244 -6.28 17.20 -9.24
C ALA A 244 -6.40 17.54 -7.74
N PRO A 245 -7.47 18.20 -7.24
CA PRO A 245 -7.60 18.49 -5.81
C PRO A 245 -7.80 17.20 -4.98
N ARG A 246 -8.48 16.17 -5.48
CA ARG A 246 -8.60 14.88 -4.78
C ARG A 246 -7.25 14.20 -4.64
N VAL A 247 -6.51 14.04 -5.74
CA VAL A 247 -5.19 13.40 -5.75
C VAL A 247 -4.20 14.16 -4.87
N LEU A 248 -4.20 15.51 -4.90
CA LEU A 248 -3.41 16.32 -3.98
C LEU A 248 -3.77 16.07 -2.51
N THR A 249 -5.07 16.02 -2.20
CA THR A 249 -5.54 15.72 -0.84
C THR A 249 -5.02 14.37 -0.36
N TYR A 250 -5.06 13.36 -1.21
CA TYR A 250 -4.60 12.01 -0.85
C TYR A 250 -3.09 11.90 -0.77
N ALA A 251 -2.35 12.62 -1.62
CA ALA A 251 -0.89 12.72 -1.46
C ALA A 251 -0.50 13.35 -0.12
N LEU A 252 -1.19 14.42 0.31
CA LEU A 252 -0.98 15.01 1.64
C LEU A 252 -1.38 14.04 2.76
N ALA A 253 -2.48 13.29 2.59
CA ALA A 253 -2.92 12.28 3.55
C ALA A 253 -1.87 11.17 3.74
N VAL A 254 -1.26 10.69 2.65
CA VAL A 254 -0.13 9.76 2.68
C VAL A 254 1.05 10.37 3.43
N GLY A 255 1.43 11.61 3.10
CA GLY A 255 2.51 12.30 3.79
C GLY A 255 2.25 12.46 5.30
N PHE A 256 1.02 12.77 5.71
CA PHE A 256 0.67 12.87 7.13
C PHE A 256 0.69 11.52 7.84
N ALA A 257 0.26 10.44 7.17
CA ALA A 257 0.40 9.10 7.71
C ALA A 257 1.87 8.72 7.93
N GLN A 258 2.76 9.04 6.96
CA GLN A 258 4.20 8.81 7.09
C GLN A 258 4.81 9.64 8.22
N ILE A 259 4.48 10.93 8.32
CA ILE A 259 4.95 11.81 9.42
C ILE A 259 4.56 11.22 10.78
N ALA A 260 3.33 10.74 10.93
CA ALA A 260 2.87 10.15 12.18
C ALA A 260 3.60 8.84 12.52
N SER A 261 3.83 7.95 11.52
CA SER A 261 4.60 6.71 11.69
C SER A 261 6.05 7.01 12.08
N SER A 262 6.73 7.85 11.31
CA SER A 262 8.13 8.24 11.57
C SER A 262 8.30 8.92 12.93
N ALA A 263 7.29 9.66 13.39
CA ALA A 263 7.29 10.26 14.74
C ALA A 263 7.19 9.19 15.83
N ALA A 264 6.39 8.16 15.64
CA ALA A 264 6.30 7.04 16.56
C ALA A 264 7.60 6.22 16.63
N GLU A 265 8.34 6.14 15.53
CA GLU A 265 9.63 5.46 15.42
C GLU A 265 10.82 6.34 15.85
N GLY A 266 10.63 7.66 15.99
CA GLY A 266 11.68 8.63 16.32
C GLY A 266 12.61 8.97 15.15
N ASP A 267 12.15 8.80 13.90
CA ASP A 267 12.92 9.12 12.69
C ASP A 267 12.74 10.60 12.27
N ASP A 268 13.47 11.49 12.94
CA ASP A 268 13.48 12.93 12.62
C ASP A 268 13.91 13.24 11.19
N ARG A 269 14.71 12.40 10.55
CA ARG A 269 15.19 12.62 9.18
C ARG A 269 14.06 12.39 8.19
N GLN A 270 13.33 11.29 8.36
CA GLN A 270 12.18 10.96 7.53
C GLN A 270 11.07 12.00 7.71
N ILE A 271 10.73 12.38 8.94
CA ILE A 271 9.75 13.46 9.21
C ILE A 271 10.07 14.72 8.42
N LYS A 272 11.33 15.19 8.45
CA LYS A 272 11.75 16.39 7.72
C LYS A 272 11.62 16.25 6.21
N TRP A 273 11.84 15.06 5.68
CA TRP A 273 11.66 14.77 4.25
C TRP A 273 10.18 14.83 3.89
N ASP A 274 9.33 14.12 4.62
CA ASP A 274 7.89 14.06 4.39
C ASP A 274 7.24 15.44 4.47
N VAL A 275 7.61 16.24 5.48
CA VAL A 275 7.14 17.62 5.62
C VAL A 275 7.52 18.48 4.41
N ARG A 276 8.79 18.40 3.95
CA ARG A 276 9.21 19.13 2.74
C ARG A 276 8.44 18.68 1.52
N ARG A 277 8.17 17.38 1.39
CA ARG A 277 7.40 16.86 0.27
C ARG A 277 5.95 17.37 0.28
N CYS A 278 5.29 17.39 1.44
CA CYS A 278 3.95 17.99 1.59
C CYS A 278 3.92 19.47 1.20
N LEU A 279 4.93 20.25 1.63
CA LEU A 279 5.03 21.67 1.25
C LEU A 279 5.25 21.86 -0.24
N ALA A 280 6.11 21.05 -0.88
CA ALA A 280 6.34 21.10 -2.32
C ALA A 280 5.05 20.81 -3.10
N LEU A 281 4.29 19.77 -2.73
CA LEU A 281 3.00 19.45 -3.34
C LEU A 281 2.00 20.62 -3.30
N LEU A 282 1.97 21.36 -2.18
CA LEU A 282 1.11 22.54 -2.07
C LEU A 282 1.60 23.76 -2.85
N ALA A 283 2.88 23.83 -3.18
CA ALA A 283 3.45 24.89 -3.99
C ALA A 283 3.30 24.62 -5.50
N GLU A 284 3.22 23.35 -5.89
CA GLU A 284 3.02 22.89 -7.27
C GLU A 284 1.53 22.97 -7.72
N ALA A 285 0.59 23.11 -6.78
CA ALA A 285 -0.87 23.12 -7.01
C ALA A 285 -1.43 24.53 -7.11
#